data_ef736c4837b8689d069bfd30aee6cf68
#
_entry.id   ef736c4837b8689d069bfd30aee6cf68
#
_cell.length_a   1.000
_cell.length_b   1.000
_cell.length_c   1.000
_cell.angle_alpha   90.00
_cell.angle_beta   90.00
_cell.angle_gamma   90.00
#
_symmetry.space_group_name_H-M   'P 1'
#
loop_
_entity.id
_entity.type
_entity.pdbx_description
1 polymer ?
#
loop_
_entity_poly.entity_id
_entity_poly.type
_entity_poly.pdbx_seq_one_letter_code
_entity_poly.pdbx_strand_id
1 'polypeptide(L)'
;MDDYLDGVLADFSGYIAADELYDGPYCILSIVDNHRFTRLIYEVLDHNPTEQDITQFFTRFQGILNARGLSLRGITTDGSPLYPAPIANVFGSVHHQVCQFHVIAELNKAVLKAVAKVRRRLKALLPKFGRGRPSAANRKRASSKKRIEARIADLFDHRPLFVQHHLTSAERKTFQRITRGRPELRTLRQIVDEAYRLFDRRCRTDTALAKLARLRQRVSRFKALRQTLNKLFSPTLEKAMTFLDDSLLPATSNAVERGNRRHRKMQKTVYRVRTGSHLAQRIAVDMLRDAQAQGRLQTTRTLHYARAGSHVPCNVATVS
;
A
#
# COMPACT_ATOMS: atom_id res chain seq x y z
N MET A 1 23.75 6.67 21.01
CA MET A 1 22.92 6.89 19.80
C MET A 1 23.81 7.31 18.63
N ASP A 2 24.79 8.17 18.84
CA ASP A 2 25.69 8.67 17.78
C ASP A 2 26.49 7.55 17.11
N ASP A 3 27.13 6.63 17.85
CA ASP A 3 27.83 5.47 17.28
C ASP A 3 26.92 4.61 16.38
N TYR A 4 25.65 4.45 16.78
CA TYR A 4 24.66 3.76 15.94
C TYR A 4 24.42 4.52 14.63
N LEU A 5 24.18 5.84 14.73
CA LEU A 5 23.90 6.69 13.58
C LEU A 5 25.11 6.76 12.65
N ASP A 6 26.30 6.86 13.17
CA ASP A 6 27.55 6.86 12.38
C ASP A 6 27.69 5.57 11.59
N GLY A 7 27.42 4.42 12.21
CA GLY A 7 27.46 3.13 11.52
C GLY A 7 26.40 2.96 10.45
N VAL A 8 25.14 3.36 10.69
CA VAL A 8 24.04 3.15 9.72
C VAL A 8 23.99 4.22 8.63
N LEU A 9 24.54 5.42 8.89
CA LEU A 9 24.59 6.52 7.92
C LEU A 9 25.87 6.52 7.07
N ALA A 10 26.89 5.71 7.41
CA ALA A 10 28.11 5.57 6.62
C ALA A 10 27.82 5.27 5.13
N ASP A 11 26.79 4.50 4.90
CA ASP A 11 26.34 4.09 3.57
C ASP A 11 24.95 4.63 3.22
N PHE A 12 24.57 5.79 3.70
CA PHE A 12 23.26 6.38 3.49
C PHE A 12 22.93 6.56 2.00
N SER A 13 21.78 6.06 1.58
CA SER A 13 21.37 6.09 0.17
C SER A 13 20.92 7.47 -0.32
N GLY A 14 20.58 8.37 0.58
CA GLY A 14 19.89 9.63 0.26
C GLY A 14 18.36 9.49 0.08
N TYR A 15 17.83 8.29 0.16
CA TYR A 15 16.38 8.03 -0.01
C TYR A 15 15.79 7.39 1.23
N ILE A 16 14.75 8.01 1.79
CA ILE A 16 14.10 7.52 3.00
C ILE A 16 12.65 7.14 2.75
N ALA A 17 12.12 6.31 3.64
CA ALA A 17 10.68 6.14 3.86
C ALA A 17 10.33 6.61 5.26
N ALA A 18 9.25 7.40 5.38
CA ALA A 18 8.68 7.83 6.64
C ALA A 18 7.23 7.35 6.77
N ASP A 19 6.85 6.93 7.98
CA ASP A 19 5.53 6.36 8.26
C ASP A 19 5.19 6.49 9.74
N GLU A 20 3.87 6.47 10.05
CA GLU A 20 3.32 6.39 11.40
C GLU A 20 2.81 4.98 11.69
N LEU A 21 3.11 4.49 12.87
CA LEU A 21 2.57 3.23 13.39
C LEU A 21 1.79 3.48 14.67
N TYR A 22 0.48 3.23 14.64
CA TYR A 22 -0.37 3.33 15.82
C TYR A 22 -0.35 2.02 16.64
N ASP A 23 -0.08 2.15 17.94
CA ASP A 23 -0.03 1.05 18.90
C ASP A 23 -0.72 1.44 20.22
N GLY A 24 -2.01 1.20 20.29
CA GLY A 24 -2.87 1.65 21.39
C GLY A 24 -2.94 3.17 21.47
N PRO A 25 -2.56 3.79 22.62
CA PRO A 25 -2.56 5.24 22.76
C PRO A 25 -1.34 5.91 22.12
N TYR A 26 -0.35 5.11 21.69
CA TYR A 26 0.92 5.62 21.17
C TYR A 26 0.94 5.67 19.66
N CYS A 27 1.67 6.65 19.13
CA CYS A 27 2.07 6.71 17.75
C CYS A 27 3.59 6.66 17.64
N ILE A 28 4.11 5.82 16.76
CA ILE A 28 5.54 5.68 16.51
C ILE A 28 5.84 6.27 15.14
N LEU A 29 6.55 7.39 15.13
CA LEU A 29 7.13 7.94 13.91
C LEU A 29 8.43 7.20 13.60
N SER A 30 8.67 6.86 12.34
CA SER A 30 9.87 6.15 11.93
C SER A 30 10.41 6.66 10.61
N ILE A 31 11.74 6.83 10.52
CA ILE A 31 12.48 7.04 9.28
C ILE A 31 13.39 5.83 9.03
N VAL A 32 13.34 5.32 7.80
CA VAL A 32 14.10 4.15 7.36
C VAL A 32 14.81 4.49 6.05
N ASP A 33 16.07 4.09 5.86
CA ASP A 33 16.72 4.11 4.55
C ASP A 33 15.97 3.15 3.63
N ASN A 34 15.39 3.70 2.56
CA ASN A 34 14.43 2.97 1.73
C ASN A 34 15.11 1.97 0.76
N HIS A 35 16.42 2.07 0.54
CA HIS A 35 17.20 1.10 -0.22
C HIS A 35 17.81 0.01 0.67
N ARG A 36 18.30 0.40 1.84
CA ARG A 36 19.01 -0.52 2.76
C ARG A 36 18.08 -1.20 3.74
N PHE A 37 16.84 -0.71 3.89
CA PHE A 37 15.87 -1.20 4.87
C PHE A 37 16.35 -1.03 6.33
N THR A 38 17.28 -0.11 6.57
CA THR A 38 17.83 0.18 7.89
C THR A 38 17.05 1.32 8.53
N ARG A 39 16.58 1.12 9.76
CA ARG A 39 15.92 2.20 10.53
C ARG A 39 16.98 3.21 10.96
N LEU A 40 16.69 4.48 10.71
CA LEU A 40 17.60 5.58 11.04
C LEU A 40 17.23 6.20 12.37
N ILE A 41 16.00 6.71 12.47
CA ILE A 41 15.48 7.28 13.71
C ILE A 41 14.02 6.89 13.93
N TYR A 42 13.57 7.06 15.16
CA TYR A 42 12.16 6.91 15.55
C TYR A 42 11.81 7.91 16.67
N GLU A 43 10.51 8.08 16.87
CA GLU A 43 9.94 8.83 18.00
C GLU A 43 8.65 8.16 18.46
N VAL A 44 8.42 8.14 19.78
CA VAL A 44 7.18 7.58 20.36
C VAL A 44 6.40 8.75 20.94
N LEU A 45 5.24 9.00 20.38
CA LEU A 45 4.28 10.00 20.84
C LEU A 45 3.19 9.31 21.68
N ASP A 46 2.67 9.99 22.69
CA ASP A 46 1.53 9.55 23.52
C ASP A 46 0.17 10.10 23.03
N HIS A 47 0.18 10.68 21.86
CA HIS A 47 -0.97 11.29 21.18
C HIS A 47 -0.93 11.02 19.66
N ASN A 48 -2.00 11.39 18.96
CA ASN A 48 -2.02 11.37 17.51
C ASN A 48 -1.08 12.43 16.94
N PRO A 49 -0.24 12.11 15.94
CA PRO A 49 0.73 13.05 15.39
C PRO A 49 0.04 14.25 14.73
N THR A 50 0.65 15.40 14.89
CA THR A 50 0.29 16.65 14.23
C THR A 50 1.34 17.02 13.17
N GLU A 51 1.05 18.02 12.33
CA GLU A 51 2.07 18.58 11.41
C GLU A 51 3.28 19.13 12.16
N GLN A 52 3.08 19.66 13.37
CA GLN A 52 4.15 20.20 14.21
C GLN A 52 5.09 19.05 14.68
N ASP A 53 4.54 17.94 15.14
CA ASP A 53 5.33 16.77 15.55
C ASP A 53 6.17 16.25 14.38
N ILE A 54 5.56 16.10 13.19
CA ILE A 54 6.27 15.68 11.98
C ILE A 54 7.37 16.67 11.61
N THR A 55 7.10 17.99 11.72
CA THR A 55 8.10 19.03 11.43
C THR A 55 9.28 18.94 12.38
N GLN A 56 9.04 18.79 13.70
CA GLN A 56 10.10 18.65 14.70
C GLN A 56 10.91 17.37 14.47
N PHE A 57 10.25 16.26 14.17
CA PHE A 57 10.88 14.99 13.87
C PHE A 57 11.78 15.07 12.63
N PHE A 58 11.32 15.72 11.57
CA PHE A 58 12.11 15.95 10.35
C PHE A 58 13.25 16.94 10.57
N THR A 59 13.04 18.01 11.33
CA THR A 59 14.09 18.99 11.68
C THR A 59 15.22 18.30 12.44
N ARG A 60 14.90 17.43 13.41
CA ARG A 60 15.89 16.63 14.13
C ARG A 60 16.67 15.73 13.15
N PHE A 61 16.00 15.08 12.22
CA PHE A 61 16.66 14.24 11.22
C PHE A 61 17.55 15.04 10.27
N GLN A 62 17.07 16.20 9.82
CA GLN A 62 17.88 17.12 8.98
C GLN A 62 19.15 17.56 9.71
N GLY A 63 19.06 17.88 11.01
CA GLY A 63 20.22 18.21 11.84
C GLY A 63 21.24 17.08 11.92
N ILE A 64 20.77 15.84 12.05
CA ILE A 64 21.63 14.62 12.05
C ILE A 64 22.35 14.45 10.70
N LEU A 65 21.66 14.69 9.59
CA LEU A 65 22.28 14.62 8.25
C LEU A 65 23.30 15.73 8.05
N ASN A 66 22.94 16.98 8.41
CA ASN A 66 23.82 18.14 8.25
C ASN A 66 25.13 17.99 9.06
N ALA A 67 25.05 17.49 10.29
CA ALA A 67 26.22 17.22 11.13
C ALA A 67 27.19 16.22 10.51
N ARG A 68 26.75 15.43 9.53
CA ARG A 68 27.56 14.41 8.84
C ARG A 68 27.82 14.75 7.37
N GLY A 69 27.46 15.97 6.92
CA GLY A 69 27.62 16.38 5.51
C GLY A 69 26.76 15.59 4.53
N LEU A 70 25.67 14.95 5.00
CA LEU A 70 24.78 14.15 4.19
C LEU A 70 23.58 14.96 3.72
N SER A 71 23.03 14.61 2.57
CA SER A 71 21.86 15.28 2.00
C SER A 71 20.75 14.29 1.67
N LEU A 72 19.50 14.71 1.87
CA LEU A 72 18.31 13.95 1.46
C LEU A 72 18.03 14.23 -0.03
N ARG A 73 17.79 13.18 -0.80
CA ARG A 73 17.43 13.24 -2.24
C ARG A 73 15.95 12.96 -2.48
N GLY A 74 15.37 12.05 -1.70
CA GLY A 74 13.98 11.70 -1.85
C GLY A 74 13.36 11.08 -0.60
N ILE A 75 12.06 11.28 -0.46
CA ILE A 75 11.26 10.76 0.65
C ILE A 75 10.00 10.07 0.12
N THR A 76 9.73 8.87 0.62
CA THR A 76 8.50 8.11 0.33
C THR A 76 7.62 8.04 1.57
N THR A 77 6.33 8.45 1.44
CA THR A 77 5.33 8.38 2.53
C THR A 77 4.09 7.58 2.09
N ASP A 78 3.19 7.28 3.01
CA ASP A 78 1.92 6.59 2.73
C ASP A 78 0.86 7.47 2.03
N GLY A 79 1.08 8.79 1.97
CA GLY A 79 0.16 9.78 1.41
C GLY A 79 -0.77 10.40 2.45
N SER A 80 -0.45 10.30 3.74
CA SER A 80 -1.08 11.08 4.81
C SER A 80 -0.95 12.59 4.52
N PRO A 81 -2.00 13.39 4.79
CA PRO A 81 -1.96 14.83 4.59
C PRO A 81 -0.99 15.57 5.52
N LEU A 82 -0.49 14.90 6.56
CA LEU A 82 0.45 15.46 7.54
C LEU A 82 1.87 15.68 6.99
N TYR A 83 2.26 15.02 5.89
CA TYR A 83 3.64 15.06 5.39
C TYR A 83 3.98 16.22 4.45
N PRO A 84 3.09 16.66 3.52
CA PRO A 84 3.51 17.56 2.45
C PRO A 84 4.09 18.90 2.93
N ALA A 85 3.47 19.54 3.95
CA ALA A 85 3.93 20.81 4.48
C ALA A 85 5.25 20.64 5.27
N PRO A 86 5.39 19.71 6.23
CA PRO A 86 6.66 19.45 6.90
C PRO A 86 7.82 19.13 5.96
N ILE A 87 7.58 18.33 4.90
CA ILE A 87 8.62 18.00 3.91
C ILE A 87 9.09 19.27 3.20
N ALA A 88 8.18 20.10 2.71
CA ALA A 88 8.52 21.33 2.02
C ALA A 88 9.26 22.31 2.93
N ASN A 89 8.82 22.45 4.18
CA ASN A 89 9.39 23.38 5.15
C ASN A 89 10.79 22.99 5.62
N VAL A 90 11.05 21.68 5.82
CA VAL A 90 12.32 21.22 6.38
C VAL A 90 13.33 20.87 5.28
N PHE A 91 12.92 20.18 4.23
CA PHE A 91 13.81 19.65 3.19
C PHE A 91 13.77 20.44 1.86
N GLY A 92 12.85 21.40 1.74
CA GLY A 92 12.71 22.20 0.53
C GLY A 92 12.21 21.41 -0.67
N SER A 93 12.96 21.46 -1.79
CA SER A 93 12.56 20.85 -3.07
C SER A 93 12.94 19.38 -3.21
N VAL A 94 12.93 18.60 -2.12
CA VAL A 94 13.22 17.17 -2.19
C VAL A 94 12.11 16.39 -2.94
N HIS A 95 12.48 15.34 -3.66
CA HIS A 95 11.52 14.48 -4.35
C HIS A 95 10.61 13.77 -3.35
N HIS A 96 9.33 14.15 -3.32
CA HIS A 96 8.31 13.52 -2.47
C HIS A 96 7.49 12.51 -3.27
N GLN A 97 7.66 11.23 -2.96
CA GLN A 97 6.91 10.10 -3.50
C GLN A 97 5.83 9.66 -2.54
N VAL A 98 4.60 9.56 -3.01
CA VAL A 98 3.54 8.85 -2.28
C VAL A 98 3.60 7.37 -2.64
N CYS A 99 3.56 6.51 -1.62
CA CYS A 99 3.65 5.07 -1.79
C CYS A 99 2.59 4.54 -2.77
N GLN A 100 3.04 4.00 -3.88
CA GLN A 100 2.20 3.42 -4.93
C GLN A 100 1.24 2.36 -4.39
N PHE A 101 1.69 1.53 -3.44
CA PHE A 101 0.87 0.49 -2.85
C PHE A 101 -0.37 1.07 -2.14
N HIS A 102 -0.21 2.14 -1.37
CA HIS A 102 -1.32 2.78 -0.67
C HIS A 102 -2.33 3.40 -1.65
N VAL A 103 -1.86 4.03 -2.72
CA VAL A 103 -2.73 4.59 -3.76
C VAL A 103 -3.53 3.49 -4.45
N ILE A 104 -2.89 2.39 -4.83
CA ILE A 104 -3.56 1.23 -5.46
C ILE A 104 -4.54 0.58 -4.48
N ALA A 105 -4.17 0.42 -3.21
CA ALA A 105 -5.06 -0.14 -2.19
C ALA A 105 -6.34 0.69 -2.01
N GLU A 106 -6.22 2.02 -1.98
CA GLU A 106 -7.37 2.92 -1.90
C GLU A 106 -8.25 2.86 -3.16
N LEU A 107 -7.65 2.80 -4.35
CA LEU A 107 -8.38 2.59 -5.60
C LEU A 107 -9.15 1.26 -5.58
N ASN A 108 -8.50 0.19 -5.16
CA ASN A 108 -9.11 -1.13 -5.05
C ASN A 108 -10.30 -1.14 -4.08
N LYS A 109 -10.19 -0.47 -2.93
CA LYS A 109 -11.32 -0.26 -2.00
C LYS A 109 -12.47 0.46 -2.67
N ALA A 110 -12.19 1.52 -3.46
CA ALA A 110 -13.20 2.29 -4.17
C ALA A 110 -13.91 1.44 -5.23
N VAL A 111 -13.16 0.64 -6.00
CA VAL A 111 -13.72 -0.28 -7.01
C VAL A 111 -14.59 -1.35 -6.36
N LEU A 112 -14.15 -1.97 -5.27
CA LEU A 112 -14.95 -2.97 -4.54
C LEU A 112 -16.23 -2.36 -3.96
N LYS A 113 -16.21 -1.12 -3.48
CA LYS A 113 -17.41 -0.37 -3.08
C LYS A 113 -18.37 -0.16 -4.25
N ALA A 114 -17.85 0.12 -5.46
CA ALA A 114 -18.66 0.26 -6.66
C ALA A 114 -19.33 -1.07 -7.06
N VAL A 115 -18.59 -2.19 -7.03
CA VAL A 115 -19.12 -3.55 -7.24
C VAL A 115 -20.23 -3.86 -6.23
N ALA A 116 -20.02 -3.55 -4.95
CA ALA A 116 -21.03 -3.73 -3.90
C ALA A 116 -22.28 -2.87 -4.15
N LYS A 117 -22.14 -1.66 -4.72
CA LYS A 117 -23.28 -0.81 -5.12
C LYS A 117 -24.10 -1.47 -6.25
N VAL A 118 -23.43 -2.06 -7.25
CA VAL A 118 -24.12 -2.82 -8.32
C VAL A 118 -24.87 -4.02 -7.73
N ARG A 119 -24.25 -4.78 -6.82
CA ARG A 119 -24.91 -5.89 -6.11
C ARG A 119 -26.16 -5.45 -5.35
N ARG A 120 -26.10 -4.32 -4.63
CA ARG A 120 -27.27 -3.76 -3.92
C ARG A 120 -28.40 -3.40 -4.88
N ARG A 121 -28.08 -2.82 -6.05
CA ARG A 121 -29.09 -2.54 -7.10
C ARG A 121 -29.72 -3.83 -7.62
N LEU A 122 -28.93 -4.88 -7.87
CA LEU A 122 -29.46 -6.18 -8.26
C LEU A 122 -30.39 -6.77 -7.18
N LYS A 123 -30.03 -6.65 -5.91
CA LYS A 123 -30.86 -7.10 -4.79
C LYS A 123 -32.21 -6.36 -4.73
N ALA A 124 -32.21 -5.07 -5.05
CA ALA A 124 -33.45 -4.27 -5.12
C ALA A 124 -34.38 -4.70 -6.27
N LEU A 125 -33.84 -5.35 -7.30
CA LEU A 125 -34.62 -5.89 -8.43
C LEU A 125 -35.19 -7.29 -8.17
N LEU A 126 -34.96 -7.88 -6.98
CA LEU A 126 -35.51 -9.19 -6.65
C LEU A 126 -37.04 -9.14 -6.61
N PRO A 127 -37.73 -10.05 -7.33
CA PRO A 127 -39.16 -10.14 -7.28
C PRO A 127 -39.67 -10.46 -5.89
N LYS A 128 -40.67 -9.70 -5.42
CA LYS A 128 -41.40 -10.00 -4.20
C LYS A 128 -42.54 -10.96 -4.55
N PHE A 129 -42.76 -11.97 -3.73
CA PHE A 129 -43.85 -12.93 -3.86
C PHE A 129 -44.93 -12.60 -2.85
N GLY A 130 -46.19 -12.53 -3.31
CA GLY A 130 -47.34 -12.58 -2.42
C GLY A 130 -47.62 -13.99 -1.90
N ARG A 131 -48.41 -14.12 -0.84
CA ARG A 131 -48.96 -15.40 -0.39
C ARG A 131 -50.05 -15.85 -1.40
N GLY A 132 -49.99 -17.12 -1.81
CA GLY A 132 -51.00 -17.70 -2.70
C GLY A 132 -50.50 -18.90 -3.51
N ARG A 133 -51.41 -19.57 -4.26
CA ARG A 133 -51.10 -20.75 -5.05
C ARG A 133 -50.11 -20.41 -6.20
N PRO A 134 -49.13 -21.28 -6.48
CA PRO A 134 -48.17 -21.08 -7.56
C PRO A 134 -48.86 -20.95 -8.95
N SER A 135 -48.79 -19.76 -9.54
CA SER A 135 -49.25 -19.53 -10.92
C SER A 135 -48.09 -19.63 -11.92
N ALA A 136 -48.41 -19.72 -13.24
CA ALA A 136 -47.38 -19.70 -14.29
C ALA A 136 -46.53 -18.41 -14.21
N ALA A 137 -47.15 -17.27 -13.88
CA ALA A 137 -46.46 -15.99 -13.67
C ALA A 137 -45.51 -16.07 -12.46
N ASN A 138 -45.93 -16.71 -11.36
CA ASN A 138 -45.09 -16.88 -10.19
C ASN A 138 -43.90 -17.83 -10.47
N ARG A 139 -44.05 -18.84 -11.32
CA ARG A 139 -42.92 -19.72 -11.77
C ARG A 139 -41.89 -18.93 -12.56
N LYS A 140 -42.30 -18.05 -13.50
CA LYS A 140 -41.37 -17.16 -14.22
C LYS A 140 -40.65 -16.19 -13.28
N ARG A 141 -41.35 -15.61 -12.27
CA ARG A 141 -40.75 -14.75 -11.25
C ARG A 141 -39.78 -15.51 -10.39
N ALA A 142 -40.03 -16.75 -9.98
CA ALA A 142 -39.13 -17.60 -9.22
C ALA A 142 -37.85 -17.91 -9.98
N SER A 143 -37.95 -18.25 -11.26
CA SER A 143 -36.79 -18.46 -12.14
C SER A 143 -35.95 -17.18 -12.27
N SER A 144 -36.61 -16.02 -12.47
CA SER A 144 -35.91 -14.73 -12.52
C SER A 144 -35.22 -14.41 -11.20
N LYS A 145 -35.88 -14.67 -10.05
CA LYS A 145 -35.28 -14.49 -8.71
C LYS A 145 -34.02 -15.34 -8.57
N LYS A 146 -34.09 -16.65 -8.84
CA LYS A 146 -32.95 -17.55 -8.77
C LYS A 146 -31.76 -17.09 -9.62
N ARG A 147 -32.04 -16.59 -10.83
CA ARG A 147 -31.01 -16.06 -11.74
C ARG A 147 -30.35 -14.78 -11.20
N ILE A 148 -31.12 -13.88 -10.56
CA ILE A 148 -30.58 -12.65 -9.96
C ILE A 148 -29.76 -13.01 -8.70
N GLU A 149 -30.25 -13.92 -7.86
CA GLU A 149 -29.55 -14.39 -6.66
C GLU A 149 -28.20 -15.03 -7.01
N ALA A 150 -28.17 -15.94 -8.02
CA ALA A 150 -26.95 -16.53 -8.52
C ALA A 150 -25.94 -15.47 -9.00
N ARG A 151 -26.42 -14.43 -9.70
CA ARG A 151 -25.56 -13.33 -10.16
C ARG A 151 -25.03 -12.48 -9.00
N ILE A 152 -25.82 -12.27 -7.95
CA ILE A 152 -25.39 -11.56 -6.74
C ILE A 152 -24.28 -12.36 -6.01
N ALA A 153 -24.44 -13.70 -5.91
CA ALA A 153 -23.44 -14.61 -5.35
C ALA A 153 -22.16 -14.59 -6.18
N ASP A 154 -22.25 -14.79 -7.50
CA ASP A 154 -21.12 -14.73 -8.44
C ASP A 154 -20.28 -13.44 -8.25
N LEU A 155 -20.93 -12.27 -8.18
CA LEU A 155 -20.26 -10.99 -7.99
C LEU A 155 -19.62 -10.85 -6.59
N PHE A 156 -20.09 -11.59 -5.62
CA PHE A 156 -19.49 -11.61 -4.29
C PHE A 156 -18.29 -12.53 -4.21
N ASP A 157 -18.44 -13.74 -4.70
CA ASP A 157 -17.43 -14.79 -4.60
C ASP A 157 -16.20 -14.45 -5.48
N HIS A 158 -16.47 -13.86 -6.64
CA HIS A 158 -15.42 -13.47 -7.59
C HIS A 158 -15.02 -11.99 -7.53
N ARG A 159 -15.34 -11.27 -6.43
CA ARG A 159 -14.94 -9.86 -6.27
C ARG A 159 -13.44 -9.58 -6.40
N PRO A 160 -12.52 -10.49 -6.04
CA PRO A 160 -11.08 -10.24 -6.24
C PRO A 160 -10.69 -10.02 -7.69
N LEU A 161 -11.43 -10.62 -8.66
CA LEU A 161 -11.15 -10.47 -10.09
C LEU A 161 -11.27 -9.02 -10.59
N PHE A 162 -11.95 -8.15 -9.84
CA PHE A 162 -12.07 -6.72 -10.18
C PHE A 162 -10.82 -5.92 -9.85
N VAL A 163 -9.98 -6.38 -8.92
CA VAL A 163 -8.85 -5.62 -8.37
C VAL A 163 -7.50 -6.33 -8.47
N GLN A 164 -7.49 -7.62 -8.78
CA GLN A 164 -6.27 -8.40 -8.96
C GLN A 164 -5.46 -7.88 -10.14
N HIS A 165 -4.14 -7.68 -9.99
CA HIS A 165 -3.28 -7.07 -11.02
C HIS A 165 -3.30 -7.87 -12.33
N HIS A 166 -3.06 -9.18 -12.26
CA HIS A 166 -3.07 -10.06 -13.42
C HIS A 166 -4.16 -11.13 -13.27
N LEU A 167 -4.90 -11.36 -14.35
CA LEU A 167 -5.87 -12.45 -14.43
C LEU A 167 -5.32 -13.56 -15.32
N THR A 168 -5.44 -14.79 -14.87
CA THR A 168 -5.21 -16.00 -15.70
C THR A 168 -6.28 -16.11 -16.80
N SER A 169 -6.05 -16.97 -17.78
CA SER A 169 -7.04 -17.20 -18.85
C SER A 169 -8.38 -17.72 -18.33
N ALA A 170 -8.36 -18.57 -17.30
CA ALA A 170 -9.57 -19.09 -16.65
C ALA A 170 -10.33 -17.99 -15.89
N GLU A 171 -9.60 -17.15 -15.14
CA GLU A 171 -10.17 -16.00 -14.41
C GLU A 171 -10.76 -14.96 -15.37
N ARG A 172 -10.14 -14.70 -16.52
CA ARG A 172 -10.69 -13.83 -17.56
C ARG A 172 -12.01 -14.36 -18.12
N LYS A 173 -12.11 -15.67 -18.40
CA LYS A 173 -13.37 -16.30 -18.83
C LYS A 173 -14.44 -16.15 -17.75
N THR A 174 -14.10 -16.41 -16.49
CA THR A 174 -15.01 -16.22 -15.35
C THR A 174 -15.47 -14.75 -15.25
N PHE A 175 -14.54 -13.81 -15.33
CA PHE A 175 -14.84 -12.38 -15.30
C PHE A 175 -15.78 -11.96 -16.43
N GLN A 176 -15.56 -12.44 -17.66
CA GLN A 176 -16.44 -12.18 -18.80
C GLN A 176 -17.86 -12.73 -18.56
N ARG A 177 -17.96 -13.93 -17.98
CA ARG A 177 -19.24 -14.56 -17.63
C ARG A 177 -20.03 -13.74 -16.62
N ILE A 178 -19.41 -13.37 -15.49
CA ILE A 178 -20.09 -12.64 -14.40
C ILE A 178 -20.44 -11.20 -14.75
N THR A 179 -19.70 -10.58 -15.69
CA THR A 179 -19.93 -9.21 -16.14
C THR A 179 -20.81 -9.10 -17.39
N ARG A 180 -21.32 -10.24 -17.91
CA ARG A 180 -22.16 -10.27 -19.12
C ARG A 180 -23.40 -9.41 -18.96
N GLY A 181 -23.62 -8.48 -19.92
CA GLY A 181 -24.73 -7.53 -19.89
C GLY A 181 -24.61 -6.40 -18.84
N ARG A 182 -23.39 -6.17 -18.32
CA ARG A 182 -23.10 -5.11 -17.32
C ARG A 182 -21.82 -4.37 -17.71
N PRO A 183 -21.89 -3.43 -18.66
CA PRO A 183 -20.71 -2.69 -19.13
C PRO A 183 -20.04 -1.90 -18.01
N GLU A 184 -20.81 -1.39 -17.03
CA GLU A 184 -20.26 -0.70 -15.86
C GLU A 184 -19.26 -1.53 -15.06
N LEU A 185 -19.48 -2.85 -14.94
CA LEU A 185 -18.55 -3.76 -14.23
C LEU A 185 -17.26 -3.98 -15.02
N ARG A 186 -17.34 -4.05 -16.36
CA ARG A 186 -16.14 -4.14 -17.21
C ARG A 186 -15.32 -2.86 -17.16
N THR A 187 -15.99 -1.71 -17.13
CA THR A 187 -15.33 -0.41 -17.01
C THR A 187 -14.57 -0.30 -15.69
N LEU A 188 -15.11 -0.81 -14.55
CA LEU A 188 -14.39 -0.85 -13.29
C LEU A 188 -13.07 -1.60 -13.41
N ARG A 189 -13.06 -2.75 -14.07
CA ARG A 189 -11.84 -3.52 -14.32
C ARG A 189 -10.86 -2.76 -15.21
N GLN A 190 -11.33 -2.16 -16.30
CA GLN A 190 -10.49 -1.35 -17.19
C GLN A 190 -9.82 -0.18 -16.44
N ILE A 191 -10.54 0.48 -15.52
CA ILE A 191 -9.97 1.54 -14.68
C ILE A 191 -8.81 1.02 -13.82
N VAL A 192 -8.97 -0.17 -13.23
CA VAL A 192 -7.91 -0.80 -12.44
C VAL A 192 -6.70 -1.14 -13.32
N ASP A 193 -6.93 -1.76 -14.47
CA ASP A 193 -5.86 -2.11 -15.42
C ASP A 193 -5.09 -0.88 -15.91
N GLU A 194 -5.80 0.20 -16.21
CA GLU A 194 -5.21 1.48 -16.62
C GLU A 194 -4.43 2.14 -15.48
N ALA A 195 -4.95 2.08 -14.24
CA ALA A 195 -4.25 2.61 -13.07
C ALA A 195 -2.93 1.88 -12.81
N TYR A 196 -2.90 0.56 -12.93
CA TYR A 196 -1.65 -0.20 -12.83
C TYR A 196 -0.63 0.20 -13.91
N ARG A 197 -1.08 0.53 -15.12
CA ARG A 197 -0.21 0.98 -16.22
C ARG A 197 0.40 2.38 -16.01
N LEU A 198 -0.16 3.19 -15.11
CA LEU A 198 0.44 4.49 -14.74
C LEU A 198 1.76 4.30 -13.98
N PHE A 199 1.88 3.20 -13.25
CA PHE A 199 3.03 2.89 -12.40
C PHE A 199 4.07 1.99 -13.08
N ASP A 200 4.02 1.82 -14.40
CA ASP A 200 5.06 1.11 -15.15
C ASP A 200 6.32 2.01 -15.23
N ARG A 201 7.43 1.57 -14.63
CA ARG A 201 8.72 2.28 -14.64
C ARG A 201 9.25 2.62 -16.04
N ARG A 202 8.79 1.93 -17.06
CA ARG A 202 9.10 2.22 -18.46
C ARG A 202 8.32 3.41 -19.03
N CYS A 203 7.34 3.91 -18.28
CA CYS A 203 6.54 5.06 -18.68
C CYS A 203 7.27 6.35 -18.30
N ARG A 204 7.35 7.30 -19.23
CA ARG A 204 7.80 8.67 -18.93
C ARG A 204 6.69 9.39 -18.17
N THR A 205 7.07 10.31 -17.28
CA THR A 205 6.14 11.08 -16.44
C THR A 205 5.07 11.81 -17.26
N ASP A 206 5.46 12.51 -18.34
CA ASP A 206 4.49 13.17 -19.23
C ASP A 206 3.47 12.20 -19.81
N THR A 207 3.92 11.01 -20.20
CA THR A 207 3.05 9.95 -20.72
C THR A 207 2.11 9.41 -19.62
N ALA A 208 2.61 9.26 -18.41
CA ALA A 208 1.82 8.83 -17.27
C ALA A 208 0.75 9.87 -16.90
N LEU A 209 1.12 11.16 -16.87
CA LEU A 209 0.19 12.27 -16.64
C LEU A 209 -0.89 12.35 -17.72
N ALA A 210 -0.52 12.20 -19.00
CA ALA A 210 -1.48 12.15 -20.10
C ALA A 210 -2.45 10.94 -19.97
N LYS A 211 -1.94 9.78 -19.59
CA LYS A 211 -2.78 8.59 -19.29
C LYS A 211 -3.72 8.85 -18.12
N LEU A 212 -3.23 9.49 -17.06
CA LEU A 212 -4.03 9.87 -15.89
C LEU A 212 -5.17 10.84 -16.28
N ALA A 213 -4.88 11.86 -17.10
CA ALA A 213 -5.90 12.79 -17.58
C ALA A 213 -7.00 12.08 -18.37
N ARG A 214 -6.63 11.14 -19.27
CA ARG A 214 -7.59 10.31 -20.02
C ARG A 214 -8.42 9.42 -19.09
N LEU A 215 -7.80 8.83 -18.08
CA LEU A 215 -8.48 7.99 -17.08
C LEU A 215 -9.48 8.83 -16.27
N ARG A 216 -9.10 10.02 -15.82
CA ARG A 216 -9.99 10.99 -15.15
C ARG A 216 -11.19 11.35 -16.03
N GLN A 217 -10.97 11.66 -17.32
CA GLN A 217 -12.03 11.95 -18.26
C GLN A 217 -12.97 10.76 -18.47
N ARG A 218 -12.45 9.53 -18.55
CA ARG A 218 -13.27 8.32 -18.64
C ARG A 218 -14.15 8.14 -17.40
N VAL A 219 -13.57 8.26 -16.20
CA VAL A 219 -14.30 8.13 -14.94
C VAL A 219 -15.39 9.19 -14.79
N SER A 220 -15.12 10.43 -15.24
CA SER A 220 -16.09 11.55 -15.15
C SER A 220 -17.39 11.30 -15.89
N ARG A 221 -17.35 10.53 -16.99
CA ARG A 221 -18.53 10.13 -17.78
C ARG A 221 -19.48 9.17 -17.03
N PHE A 222 -18.98 8.48 -16.01
CA PHE A 222 -19.75 7.54 -15.21
C PHE A 222 -20.16 8.17 -13.87
N LYS A 223 -21.26 8.96 -13.88
CA LYS A 223 -21.76 9.65 -12.67
C LYS A 223 -21.85 8.74 -11.44
N ALA A 224 -22.27 7.48 -11.62
CA ALA A 224 -22.39 6.52 -10.53
C ALA A 224 -21.03 6.06 -9.93
N LEU A 225 -19.95 6.16 -10.70
CA LEU A 225 -18.61 5.75 -10.30
C LEU A 225 -17.77 6.94 -9.81
N ARG A 226 -18.03 8.14 -10.33
CA ARG A 226 -17.27 9.36 -10.02
C ARG A 226 -17.10 9.59 -8.52
N GLN A 227 -18.22 9.57 -7.77
CA GLN A 227 -18.18 9.75 -6.32
C GLN A 227 -17.38 8.67 -5.58
N THR A 228 -17.38 7.44 -6.13
CA THR A 228 -16.70 6.29 -5.53
C THR A 228 -15.21 6.29 -5.87
N LEU A 229 -14.82 6.92 -6.97
CA LEU A 229 -13.44 6.96 -7.49
C LEU A 229 -12.79 8.35 -7.32
N ASN A 230 -13.27 9.16 -6.39
CA ASN A 230 -12.75 10.51 -6.11
C ASN A 230 -11.22 10.53 -5.87
N LYS A 231 -10.64 9.45 -5.37
CA LYS A 231 -9.19 9.30 -5.17
C LYS A 231 -8.37 9.46 -6.47
N LEU A 232 -8.95 9.12 -7.63
CA LEU A 232 -8.32 9.36 -8.94
C LEU A 232 -8.20 10.84 -9.30
N PHE A 233 -8.93 11.70 -8.61
CA PHE A 233 -8.87 13.17 -8.80
C PHE A 233 -7.95 13.85 -7.78
N SER A 234 -7.40 13.10 -6.84
CA SER A 234 -6.51 13.62 -5.81
C SER A 234 -5.13 13.99 -6.39
N PRO A 235 -4.54 15.13 -6.00
CA PRO A 235 -3.15 15.46 -6.29
C PRO A 235 -2.15 14.40 -5.79
N THR A 236 -2.53 13.65 -4.75
CA THR A 236 -1.75 12.53 -4.19
C THR A 236 -1.40 11.46 -5.25
N LEU A 237 -2.28 11.25 -6.24
CA LEU A 237 -1.99 10.30 -7.32
C LEU A 237 -0.86 10.78 -8.24
N GLU A 238 -0.72 12.08 -8.44
CA GLU A 238 0.39 12.65 -9.22
C GLU A 238 1.71 12.48 -8.47
N LYS A 239 1.74 12.75 -7.17
CA LYS A 239 2.90 12.50 -6.33
C LYS A 239 3.29 11.01 -6.26
N ALA A 240 2.35 10.08 -6.49
CA ALA A 240 2.68 8.67 -6.57
C ALA A 240 3.41 8.26 -7.85
N MET A 241 3.62 9.18 -8.79
CA MET A 241 4.37 8.98 -10.04
C MET A 241 5.75 9.67 -10.02
N THR A 242 6.14 10.36 -8.95
CA THR A 242 7.43 11.06 -8.83
C THR A 242 8.63 10.14 -9.09
N PHE A 243 8.53 8.85 -8.74
CA PHE A 243 9.55 7.83 -9.01
C PHE A 243 9.85 7.60 -10.50
N LEU A 244 9.02 8.11 -11.42
CA LEU A 244 9.27 8.06 -12.86
C LEU A 244 10.32 9.08 -13.30
N ASP A 245 10.48 10.17 -12.56
CA ASP A 245 11.46 11.22 -12.81
C ASP A 245 12.83 10.87 -12.20
N ASP A 246 12.84 10.06 -11.14
CA ASP A 246 14.05 9.62 -10.46
C ASP A 246 14.07 8.09 -10.35
N SER A 247 14.94 7.46 -11.15
CA SER A 247 15.09 6.01 -11.21
C SER A 247 15.56 5.38 -9.87
N LEU A 248 16.21 6.16 -9.02
CA LEU A 248 16.67 5.73 -7.70
C LEU A 248 15.63 5.91 -6.62
N LEU A 249 14.58 6.71 -6.85
CA LEU A 249 13.51 6.91 -5.88
C LEU A 249 12.63 5.66 -5.79
N PRO A 250 12.52 5.01 -4.60
CA PRO A 250 11.64 3.86 -4.44
C PRO A 250 10.16 4.26 -4.55
N ALA A 251 9.41 3.55 -5.38
CA ALA A 251 7.97 3.78 -5.59
C ALA A 251 7.10 3.39 -4.39
N THR A 252 7.66 2.68 -3.40
CA THR A 252 6.94 2.12 -2.26
C THR A 252 7.69 2.35 -0.95
N SER A 253 6.94 2.42 0.15
CA SER A 253 7.44 2.51 1.52
C SER A 253 7.66 1.12 2.17
N ASN A 254 7.98 0.09 1.38
CA ASN A 254 8.14 -1.28 1.88
C ASN A 254 9.18 -1.41 3.00
N ALA A 255 10.19 -0.55 3.03
CA ALA A 255 11.23 -0.55 4.04
C ALA A 255 10.65 -0.26 5.43
N VAL A 256 9.87 0.81 5.57
CA VAL A 256 9.24 1.18 6.85
C VAL A 256 8.11 0.22 7.21
N GLU A 257 7.30 -0.20 6.25
CA GLU A 257 6.24 -1.20 6.44
C GLU A 257 6.77 -2.53 7.00
N ARG A 258 7.96 -2.95 6.59
CA ARG A 258 8.64 -4.14 7.12
C ARG A 258 8.95 -4.00 8.60
N GLY A 259 9.46 -2.84 9.03
CA GLY A 259 9.69 -2.49 10.42
C GLY A 259 8.42 -2.49 11.25
N ASN A 260 7.38 -1.82 10.73
CA ASN A 260 6.06 -1.74 11.36
C ASN A 260 5.41 -3.12 11.54
N ARG A 261 5.53 -4.01 10.54
CA ARG A 261 5.03 -5.38 10.62
C ARG A 261 5.74 -6.20 11.71
N ARG A 262 7.06 -6.00 11.88
CA ARG A 262 7.82 -6.67 12.93
C ARG A 262 7.40 -6.19 14.31
N HIS A 263 7.24 -4.88 14.50
CA HIS A 263 6.72 -4.30 15.74
C HIS A 263 5.34 -4.87 16.09
N ARG A 264 4.40 -4.87 15.15
CA ARG A 264 3.06 -5.45 15.36
C ARG A 264 3.10 -6.93 15.77
N LYS A 265 4.05 -7.72 15.23
CA LYS A 265 4.22 -9.12 15.64
C LYS A 265 4.70 -9.24 17.08
N MET A 266 5.65 -8.40 17.49
CA MET A 266 6.16 -8.39 18.88
C MET A 266 5.06 -7.99 19.87
N GLN A 267 4.26 -6.99 19.54
CA GLN A 267 3.17 -6.52 20.40
C GLN A 267 1.99 -7.50 20.51
N LYS A 268 1.90 -8.50 19.65
CA LYS A 268 0.89 -9.57 19.73
C LYS A 268 1.30 -10.72 20.66
N THR A 269 2.50 -10.70 21.22
CA THR A 269 3.00 -11.73 22.12
C THR A 269 2.64 -11.42 23.58
N VAL A 270 2.86 -12.39 24.49
CA VAL A 270 2.73 -12.21 25.93
C VAL A 270 3.68 -11.14 26.49
N TYR A 271 4.74 -10.83 25.80
CA TYR A 271 5.73 -9.80 26.16
C TYR A 271 5.34 -8.40 25.62
N ARG A 272 4.06 -8.14 25.46
CA ARG A 272 3.57 -6.83 25.03
C ARG A 272 4.02 -5.72 25.98
N VAL A 273 4.59 -4.67 25.40
CA VAL A 273 5.00 -3.47 26.11
C VAL A 273 3.82 -2.47 26.14
N ARG A 274 3.62 -1.79 27.26
CA ARG A 274 2.43 -0.97 27.52
C ARG A 274 2.72 0.50 27.85
N THR A 275 3.97 0.90 28.02
CA THR A 275 4.37 2.30 28.31
C THR A 275 5.22 2.87 27.20
N GLY A 276 5.12 4.18 26.95
CA GLY A 276 5.88 4.85 25.90
C GLY A 276 7.40 4.70 26.06
N SER A 277 7.90 4.80 27.30
CA SER A 277 9.32 4.63 27.59
C SER A 277 9.83 3.23 27.26
N HIS A 278 9.11 2.18 27.65
CA HIS A 278 9.47 0.80 27.31
C HIS A 278 9.32 0.52 25.81
N LEU A 279 8.35 1.14 25.13
CA LEU A 279 8.23 1.07 23.66
C LEU A 279 9.49 1.64 23.00
N ALA A 280 9.91 2.83 23.42
CA ALA A 280 11.13 3.48 22.91
C ALA A 280 12.36 2.61 23.14
N GLN A 281 12.58 2.10 24.36
CA GLN A 281 13.69 1.21 24.68
C GLN A 281 13.68 -0.05 23.80
N ARG A 282 12.52 -0.65 23.63
CA ARG A 282 12.37 -1.86 22.81
C ARG A 282 12.68 -1.62 21.35
N ILE A 283 12.25 -0.49 20.78
CA ILE A 283 12.56 -0.12 19.42
C ILE A 283 14.06 0.11 19.27
N ALA A 284 14.71 0.81 20.23
CA ALA A 284 16.15 1.02 20.23
C ALA A 284 16.93 -0.30 20.22
N VAL A 285 16.59 -1.25 21.11
CA VAL A 285 17.22 -2.58 21.14
C VAL A 285 17.00 -3.34 19.83
N ASP A 286 15.82 -3.24 19.23
CA ASP A 286 15.50 -3.89 17.96
C ASP A 286 16.30 -3.28 16.78
N MET A 287 16.55 -1.97 16.82
CA MET A 287 17.39 -1.28 15.85
C MET A 287 18.85 -1.71 15.97
N LEU A 288 19.40 -1.75 17.18
CA LEU A 288 20.77 -2.22 17.43
C LEU A 288 20.98 -3.67 16.97
N ARG A 289 20.05 -4.55 17.31
CA ARG A 289 20.09 -5.96 16.84
C ARG A 289 20.05 -6.06 15.32
N ASP A 290 19.26 -5.23 14.65
CA ASP A 290 19.20 -5.19 13.20
C ASP A 290 20.52 -4.74 12.57
N ALA A 291 21.17 -3.73 13.14
CA ALA A 291 22.45 -3.23 12.65
C ALA A 291 23.59 -4.24 12.88
N GLN A 292 23.55 -4.98 14.00
CA GLN A 292 24.58 -5.99 14.37
C GLN A 292 24.34 -7.35 13.69
N ALA A 293 23.15 -7.60 13.11
CA ALA A 293 22.83 -8.89 12.50
C ALA A 293 23.66 -9.11 11.22
N GLN A 294 24.75 -9.81 11.35
CA GLN A 294 25.57 -10.26 10.22
C GLN A 294 24.75 -11.23 9.33
N GLY A 295 24.87 -11.10 8.03
CA GLY A 295 24.34 -12.06 7.07
C GLY A 295 22.84 -11.94 6.73
N ARG A 296 22.19 -10.80 7.01
CA ARG A 296 20.75 -10.60 6.69
C ARG A 296 20.43 -10.82 5.20
N LEU A 297 21.30 -10.37 4.29
CA LEU A 297 21.21 -10.66 2.86
C LEU A 297 21.37 -12.15 2.58
N GLN A 298 22.27 -12.81 3.28
CA GLN A 298 22.54 -14.24 3.17
C GLN A 298 21.36 -15.07 3.70
N THR A 299 20.79 -14.71 4.86
CA THR A 299 19.57 -15.35 5.41
C THR A 299 18.37 -15.20 4.46
N THR A 300 18.19 -14.02 3.87
CA THR A 300 17.10 -13.79 2.91
C THR A 300 17.31 -14.61 1.63
N ARG A 301 18.54 -14.69 1.12
CA ARG A 301 18.89 -15.55 -0.02
C ARG A 301 18.67 -17.02 0.31
N THR A 302 19.14 -17.51 1.45
CA THR A 302 18.95 -18.88 1.90
C THR A 302 17.46 -19.25 2.01
N LEU A 303 16.62 -18.37 2.57
CA LEU A 303 15.18 -18.57 2.66
C LEU A 303 14.50 -18.56 1.27
N HIS A 304 14.97 -17.74 0.34
CA HIS A 304 14.48 -17.75 -1.03
C HIS A 304 14.85 -19.03 -1.78
N TYR A 305 16.10 -19.50 -1.64
CA TYR A 305 16.55 -20.75 -2.24
C TYR A 305 15.81 -21.97 -1.64
N ALA A 306 15.62 -22.00 -0.33
CA ALA A 306 14.84 -23.06 0.32
C ALA A 306 13.38 -23.12 -0.16
N ARG A 307 12.74 -21.94 -0.39
CA ARG A 307 11.39 -21.86 -0.95
C ARG A 307 11.31 -22.24 -2.43
N ALA A 308 12.38 -22.05 -3.18
CA ALA A 308 12.45 -22.40 -4.60
C ALA A 308 12.76 -23.88 -4.85
N GLY A 309 12.92 -24.70 -3.79
CA GLY A 309 13.19 -26.13 -3.92
C GLY A 309 14.58 -26.47 -4.46
N SER A 310 15.50 -25.50 -4.55
CA SER A 310 16.86 -25.74 -4.98
C SER A 310 17.68 -26.29 -3.80
N HIS A 311 18.03 -27.59 -3.84
CA HIS A 311 18.98 -28.19 -2.93
C HIS A 311 20.35 -27.51 -3.08
N VAL A 312 20.72 -26.67 -2.13
CA VAL A 312 22.11 -26.26 -1.93
C VAL A 312 22.76 -27.37 -1.10
N PRO A 313 23.81 -28.06 -1.58
CA PRO A 313 24.51 -29.03 -0.75
C PRO A 313 25.11 -28.30 0.47
N CYS A 314 24.75 -28.76 1.67
CA CYS A 314 25.39 -28.33 2.91
C CYS A 314 26.84 -28.83 2.86
N ASN A 315 27.80 -27.96 2.53
CA ASN A 315 29.19 -28.22 2.84
C ASN A 315 29.38 -28.08 4.38
N VAL A 316 29.20 -29.17 5.06
CA VAL A 316 29.67 -29.30 6.45
C VAL A 316 31.20 -29.31 6.37
N ALA A 317 31.79 -28.17 6.71
CA ALA A 317 33.22 -28.12 6.99
C ALA A 317 33.48 -28.98 8.24
N THR A 318 34.01 -30.16 8.05
CA THR A 318 34.63 -30.95 9.13
C THR A 318 35.83 -30.19 9.63
N VAL A 319 35.71 -29.64 10.84
CA VAL A 319 36.87 -29.15 11.62
C VAL A 319 37.58 -30.40 12.15
N SER A 320 38.77 -30.68 11.64
CA SER A 320 39.74 -31.59 12.21
C SER A 320 40.60 -30.85 13.22
#